data_efca85a3db348fcc7ea391a8afbb63fd
#
_entry.id   efca85a3db348fcc7ea391a8afbb63fd
#
_cell.length_a   1.000
_cell.length_b   1.000
_cell.length_c   1.000
_cell.angle_alpha   90.00
_cell.angle_beta   90.00
_cell.angle_gamma   90.00
#
_symmetry.space_group_name_H-M   'P 1'
#
loop_
_entity.id
_entity.type
_entity.pdbx_description
1 polymer ?
#
loop_
_entity_poly.entity_id
_entity_poly.type
_entity_poly.pdbx_seq_one_letter_code
_entity_poly.pdbx_strand_id
1 'polypeptide(L)'
;MNALDNFLFGLYPYICLTVFFVGSLIRFDRDQYTWKSDSSQLLRKGQLQVGSNLFHIGVLFLFFGHFFGMLTPHFVYEHFLDAGTKQLVAMISGGIAGMLGFAGVTILLHRRLSDERIRINSKTSDIVLLVLLWVQLALGLATIPLSGQHLDGSMMMKLAGWAQHIVTFRAGAPELLAEASIVFKLHMFLGMTIFLVFPFTRLVHVWSGFGAAAYLVRPYQLVRSRRVGLVEREPLSRSAR
;
A
#
# COMPACT_ATOMS: atom_id res chain seq x y z
N MET A 1 -20.48 -13.31 17.05
CA MET A 1 -19.06 -13.27 16.63
C MET A 1 -18.17 -13.73 17.75
N ASN A 2 -17.06 -14.36 17.44
CA ASN A 2 -16.07 -14.74 18.46
C ASN A 2 -15.14 -13.55 18.81
N ALA A 3 -14.43 -13.66 19.93
CA ALA A 3 -13.53 -12.59 20.39
C ALA A 3 -12.40 -12.27 19.38
N LEU A 4 -11.99 -13.28 18.60
CA LEU A 4 -10.95 -13.12 17.57
C LEU A 4 -11.44 -12.23 16.43
N ASP A 5 -12.66 -12.43 15.91
CA ASP A 5 -13.22 -11.61 14.84
C ASP A 5 -13.37 -10.15 15.30
N ASN A 6 -13.81 -9.92 16.54
CA ASN A 6 -13.91 -8.58 17.12
C ASN A 6 -12.54 -7.89 17.23
N PHE A 7 -11.51 -8.64 17.59
CA PHE A 7 -10.15 -8.10 17.58
C PHE A 7 -9.67 -7.80 16.17
N LEU A 8 -9.73 -8.79 15.25
CA LEU A 8 -9.14 -8.68 13.91
C LEU A 8 -9.85 -7.66 13.00
N PHE A 9 -11.17 -7.49 13.15
CA PHE A 9 -11.95 -6.61 12.28
C PHE A 9 -12.56 -5.39 12.99
N GLY A 10 -12.36 -5.29 14.30
CA GLY A 10 -12.78 -4.14 15.10
C GLY A 10 -11.58 -3.30 15.57
N LEU A 11 -10.67 -3.88 16.34
CA LEU A 11 -9.55 -3.15 16.94
C LEU A 11 -8.30 -3.09 16.06
N TYR A 12 -7.91 -4.21 15.45
CA TYR A 12 -6.69 -4.33 14.67
C TYR A 12 -6.57 -3.30 13.52
N PRO A 13 -7.63 -2.95 12.77
CA PRO A 13 -7.58 -1.90 11.77
C PRO A 13 -7.11 -0.56 12.33
N TYR A 14 -7.55 -0.17 13.52
CA TYR A 14 -7.12 1.08 14.16
C TYR A 14 -5.64 1.04 14.55
N ILE A 15 -5.15 -0.09 15.05
CA ILE A 15 -3.72 -0.28 15.32
C ILE A 15 -2.93 -0.12 14.02
N CYS A 16 -3.34 -0.79 12.94
CA CYS A 16 -2.67 -0.73 11.65
C CYS A 16 -2.64 0.69 11.07
N LEU A 17 -3.77 1.39 11.06
CA LEU A 17 -3.86 2.75 10.55
C LEU A 17 -3.08 3.74 11.41
N THR A 18 -3.10 3.59 12.73
CA THR A 18 -2.30 4.44 13.63
C THR A 18 -0.82 4.26 13.36
N VAL A 19 -0.33 3.02 13.27
CA VAL A 19 1.07 2.73 12.96
C VAL A 19 1.43 3.24 11.56
N PHE A 20 0.55 3.07 10.58
CA PHE A 20 0.73 3.57 9.22
C PHE A 20 0.95 5.08 9.18
N PHE A 21 0.07 5.87 9.78
CA PHE A 21 0.17 7.33 9.75
C PHE A 21 1.28 7.85 10.66
N VAL A 22 1.25 7.47 11.94
CA VAL A 22 2.22 7.96 12.94
C VAL A 22 3.63 7.46 12.63
N GLY A 23 3.78 6.19 12.27
CA GLY A 23 5.06 5.60 11.89
C GLY A 23 5.65 6.25 10.64
N SER A 24 4.82 6.55 9.63
CA SER A 24 5.26 7.26 8.43
C SER A 24 5.70 8.69 8.74
N LEU A 25 4.98 9.41 9.60
CA LEU A 25 5.35 10.76 10.05
C LEU A 25 6.67 10.76 10.84
N ILE A 26 6.84 9.84 11.79
CA ILE A 26 8.07 9.70 12.57
C ILE A 26 9.25 9.39 11.65
N ARG A 27 9.09 8.46 10.71
CA ARG A 27 10.14 8.12 9.77
C ARG A 27 10.47 9.29 8.84
N PHE A 28 9.48 10.05 8.39
CA PHE A 28 9.69 11.27 7.61
C PHE A 28 10.51 12.31 8.38
N ASP A 29 10.20 12.53 9.66
CA ASP A 29 10.90 13.52 10.48
C ASP A 29 12.33 13.09 10.82
N ARG A 30 12.53 11.81 11.17
CA ARG A 30 13.79 11.32 11.74
C ARG A 30 14.74 10.68 10.74
N ASP A 31 14.23 10.08 9.66
CA ASP A 31 15.02 9.26 8.75
C ASP A 31 14.60 9.42 7.28
N GLN A 32 14.59 10.66 6.80
CA GLN A 32 14.22 11.01 5.42
C GLN A 32 15.11 10.33 4.36
N TYR A 33 16.38 10.09 4.69
CA TYR A 33 17.36 9.53 3.75
C TYR A 33 17.08 8.06 3.38
N THR A 34 16.32 7.34 4.20
CA THR A 34 15.90 5.96 3.91
C THR A 34 14.60 5.87 3.10
N TRP A 35 13.99 7.00 2.75
CA TRP A 35 12.79 7.08 1.91
C TRP A 35 13.14 6.89 0.43
N LYS A 36 13.65 5.73 0.10
CA LYS A 36 14.04 5.38 -1.27
C LYS A 36 13.60 3.97 -1.62
N SER A 37 13.45 3.72 -2.90
CA SER A 37 13.01 2.43 -3.40
C SER A 37 14.15 1.42 -3.60
N ASP A 38 15.41 1.72 -3.24
CA ASP A 38 16.60 0.87 -3.41
C ASP A 38 16.53 0.01 -4.68
N SER A 39 16.84 0.62 -5.84
CA SER A 39 16.64 -0.02 -7.14
C SER A 39 17.84 -0.86 -7.55
N SER A 40 17.60 -2.11 -7.96
CA SER A 40 18.57 -2.95 -8.67
C SER A 40 18.55 -2.73 -10.20
N GLN A 41 18.30 -1.50 -10.65
CA GLN A 41 18.05 -1.14 -12.04
C GLN A 41 19.23 -1.46 -12.98
N LEU A 42 20.45 -1.44 -12.47
CA LEU A 42 21.65 -1.78 -13.25
C LEU A 42 21.77 -3.27 -13.55
N LEU A 43 21.03 -4.13 -12.82
CA LEU A 43 21.02 -5.57 -12.99
C LEU A 43 19.75 -5.99 -13.74
N ARG A 44 19.85 -6.64 -14.89
CA ARG A 44 18.71 -7.14 -15.71
C ARG A 44 17.56 -6.15 -15.83
N LYS A 45 17.82 -5.01 -16.47
CA LYS A 45 16.91 -3.87 -16.63
C LYS A 45 15.54 -4.25 -17.21
N GLY A 46 15.50 -5.12 -18.24
CA GLY A 46 14.25 -5.43 -18.96
C GLY A 46 13.20 -6.09 -18.06
N GLN A 47 13.57 -7.14 -17.32
CA GLN A 47 12.64 -7.80 -16.39
C GLN A 47 12.16 -6.88 -15.28
N LEU A 48 13.05 -6.01 -14.76
CA LEU A 48 12.65 -5.02 -13.76
C LEU A 48 11.63 -4.04 -14.32
N GLN A 49 11.86 -3.53 -15.52
CA GLN A 49 10.99 -2.53 -16.14
C GLN A 49 9.59 -3.11 -16.40
N VAL A 50 9.52 -4.28 -17.03
CA VAL A 50 8.23 -4.94 -17.31
C VAL A 50 7.50 -5.28 -16.02
N GLY A 51 8.15 -5.99 -15.08
CA GLY A 51 7.52 -6.39 -13.81
C GLY A 51 7.08 -5.18 -12.97
N SER A 52 7.91 -4.14 -12.90
CA SER A 52 7.60 -2.93 -12.15
C SER A 52 6.44 -2.16 -12.77
N ASN A 53 6.41 -1.97 -14.08
CA ASN A 53 5.32 -1.25 -14.75
C ASN A 53 3.99 -1.98 -14.57
N LEU A 54 3.94 -3.29 -14.85
CA LEU A 54 2.73 -4.09 -14.66
C LEU A 54 2.24 -4.04 -13.22
N PHE A 55 3.16 -4.20 -12.26
CA PHE A 55 2.83 -4.15 -10.85
C PHE A 55 2.26 -2.79 -10.44
N HIS A 56 2.92 -1.69 -10.79
CA HIS A 56 2.47 -0.36 -10.37
C HIS A 56 1.16 0.06 -11.04
N ILE A 57 0.98 -0.23 -12.33
CA ILE A 57 -0.29 0.04 -13.03
C ILE A 57 -1.42 -0.74 -12.34
N GLY A 58 -1.24 -2.04 -12.10
CA GLY A 58 -2.25 -2.87 -11.46
C GLY A 58 -2.54 -2.41 -10.03
N VAL A 59 -1.51 -2.24 -9.20
CA VAL A 59 -1.66 -1.89 -7.78
C VAL A 59 -2.22 -0.49 -7.58
N LEU A 60 -1.81 0.50 -8.36
CA LEU A 60 -2.37 1.86 -8.25
C LEU A 60 -3.86 1.87 -8.62
N PHE A 61 -4.23 1.17 -9.69
CA PHE A 61 -5.64 1.05 -10.05
C PHE A 61 -6.45 0.34 -8.96
N LEU A 62 -5.94 -0.76 -8.41
CA LEU A 62 -6.57 -1.47 -7.30
C LEU A 62 -6.69 -0.61 -6.05
N PHE A 63 -5.64 0.14 -5.70
CA PHE A 63 -5.65 1.02 -4.53
C PHE A 63 -6.75 2.08 -4.65
N PHE A 64 -6.80 2.81 -5.77
CA PHE A 64 -7.84 3.82 -5.98
C PHE A 64 -9.23 3.19 -6.12
N GLY A 65 -9.33 2.02 -6.77
CA GLY A 65 -10.58 1.26 -6.85
C GLY A 65 -11.13 0.88 -5.48
N HIS A 66 -10.29 0.40 -4.57
CA HIS A 66 -10.70 0.10 -3.19
C HIS A 66 -11.01 1.39 -2.41
N PHE A 67 -10.16 2.40 -2.52
CA PHE A 67 -10.34 3.66 -1.81
C PHE A 67 -11.69 4.31 -2.18
N PHE A 68 -11.93 4.55 -3.45
CA PHE A 68 -13.20 5.15 -3.88
C PHE A 68 -14.36 4.16 -3.84
N GLY A 69 -14.13 2.91 -4.23
CA GLY A 69 -15.17 1.88 -4.28
C GLY A 69 -15.77 1.53 -2.93
N MET A 70 -14.94 1.45 -1.88
CA MET A 70 -15.40 1.10 -0.53
C MET A 70 -15.81 2.32 0.30
N LEU A 71 -15.11 3.45 0.15
CA LEU A 71 -15.38 4.63 1.00
C LEU A 71 -16.49 5.53 0.48
N THR A 72 -16.89 5.43 -0.80
CA THR A 72 -18.04 6.19 -1.30
C THR A 72 -19.33 5.61 -0.73
N PRO A 73 -20.11 6.41 0.04
CA PRO A 73 -21.36 5.95 0.64
C PRO A 73 -22.40 5.56 -0.42
N HIS A 74 -23.31 4.64 -0.07
CA HIS A 74 -24.35 4.15 -0.98
C HIS A 74 -25.20 5.28 -1.57
N PHE A 75 -25.64 6.22 -0.76
CA PHE A 75 -26.49 7.34 -1.17
C PHE A 75 -25.84 8.25 -2.25
N VAL A 76 -24.51 8.21 -2.40
CA VAL A 76 -23.80 9.01 -3.42
C VAL A 76 -23.88 8.34 -4.78
N TYR A 77 -23.69 7.02 -4.85
CA TYR A 77 -23.61 6.33 -6.14
C TYR A 77 -24.93 5.69 -6.58
N GLU A 78 -25.89 5.48 -5.69
CA GLU A 78 -27.19 4.86 -6.03
C GLU A 78 -28.00 5.63 -7.08
N HIS A 79 -27.71 6.93 -7.23
CA HIS A 79 -28.32 7.76 -8.28
C HIS A 79 -27.81 7.42 -9.70
N PHE A 80 -26.67 6.75 -9.81
CA PHE A 80 -26.01 6.45 -11.09
C PHE A 80 -25.87 4.93 -11.34
N LEU A 81 -25.68 4.16 -10.28
CA LEU A 81 -25.37 2.73 -10.35
C LEU A 81 -26.05 1.98 -9.20
N ASP A 82 -26.77 0.91 -9.51
CA ASP A 82 -27.22 -0.04 -8.50
C ASP A 82 -26.05 -0.85 -7.92
N ALA A 83 -26.25 -1.48 -6.78
CA ALA A 83 -25.22 -2.20 -6.06
C ALA A 83 -24.66 -3.39 -6.85
N GLY A 84 -25.52 -4.12 -7.59
CA GLY A 84 -25.10 -5.25 -8.42
C GLY A 84 -24.23 -4.82 -9.59
N THR A 85 -24.61 -3.77 -10.32
CA THR A 85 -23.83 -3.20 -11.42
C THR A 85 -22.48 -2.67 -10.91
N LYS A 86 -22.46 -1.96 -9.78
CA LYS A 86 -21.22 -1.50 -9.14
C LYS A 86 -20.30 -2.68 -8.80
N GLN A 87 -20.85 -3.75 -8.24
CA GLN A 87 -20.10 -4.97 -7.95
C GLN A 87 -19.51 -5.58 -9.22
N LEU A 88 -20.29 -5.70 -10.29
CA LEU A 88 -19.84 -6.25 -11.57
C LEU A 88 -18.67 -5.42 -12.15
N VAL A 89 -18.80 -4.10 -12.17
CA VAL A 89 -17.74 -3.18 -12.61
C VAL A 89 -16.48 -3.38 -11.77
N ALA A 90 -16.62 -3.48 -10.44
CA ALA A 90 -15.48 -3.70 -9.54
C ALA A 90 -14.81 -5.06 -9.77
N MET A 91 -15.58 -6.12 -10.02
CA MET A 91 -15.06 -7.47 -10.32
C MET A 91 -14.27 -7.48 -11.64
N ILE A 92 -14.82 -6.89 -12.71
CA ILE A 92 -14.17 -6.88 -14.03
C ILE A 92 -12.92 -6.02 -13.99
N SER A 93 -13.04 -4.76 -13.57
CA SER A 93 -11.93 -3.82 -13.55
C SER A 93 -10.85 -4.22 -12.53
N GLY A 94 -11.28 -4.67 -11.34
CA GLY A 94 -10.41 -5.22 -10.31
C GLY A 94 -9.73 -6.53 -10.74
N GLY A 95 -10.42 -7.38 -11.49
CA GLY A 95 -9.87 -8.61 -12.08
C GLY A 95 -8.74 -8.31 -13.06
N ILE A 96 -8.97 -7.40 -14.02
CA ILE A 96 -7.95 -6.99 -14.99
C ILE A 96 -6.74 -6.37 -14.29
N ALA A 97 -6.97 -5.42 -13.41
CA ALA A 97 -5.88 -4.75 -12.66
C ALA A 97 -5.16 -5.72 -11.71
N GLY A 98 -5.91 -6.64 -11.08
CA GLY A 98 -5.36 -7.69 -10.23
C GLY A 98 -4.44 -8.63 -10.99
N MET A 99 -4.84 -9.08 -12.17
CA MET A 99 -4.01 -9.92 -13.04
C MET A 99 -2.72 -9.21 -13.49
N LEU A 100 -2.81 -7.92 -13.87
CA LEU A 100 -1.63 -7.11 -14.22
C LEU A 100 -0.68 -6.99 -13.02
N GLY A 101 -1.21 -6.63 -11.85
CA GLY A 101 -0.43 -6.51 -10.62
C GLY A 101 0.19 -7.84 -10.20
N PHE A 102 -0.56 -8.92 -10.28
CA PHE A 102 -0.11 -10.28 -9.94
C PHE A 102 1.00 -10.78 -10.88
N ALA A 103 0.84 -10.60 -12.19
CA ALA A 103 1.88 -10.91 -13.17
C ALA A 103 3.14 -10.08 -12.90
N GLY A 104 2.97 -8.77 -12.63
CA GLY A 104 4.08 -7.87 -12.32
C GLY A 104 4.85 -8.28 -11.08
N VAL A 105 4.18 -8.53 -9.95
CA VAL A 105 4.84 -8.95 -8.70
C VAL A 105 5.47 -10.33 -8.84
N THR A 106 4.89 -11.24 -9.62
CA THR A 106 5.44 -12.57 -9.89
C THR A 106 6.77 -12.45 -10.64
N ILE A 107 6.85 -11.61 -11.68
CA ILE A 107 8.10 -11.33 -12.40
C ILE A 107 9.16 -10.74 -11.46
N LEU A 108 8.77 -9.78 -10.60
CA LEU A 108 9.69 -9.15 -9.64
C LEU A 108 10.19 -10.14 -8.59
N LEU A 109 9.31 -10.99 -8.07
CA LEU A 109 9.66 -12.01 -7.08
C LEU A 109 10.55 -13.09 -7.70
N HIS A 110 10.17 -13.62 -8.87
CA HIS A 110 10.98 -14.59 -9.62
C HIS A 110 12.39 -14.05 -9.87
N ARG A 111 12.49 -12.81 -10.38
CA ARG A 111 13.77 -12.15 -10.63
C ARG A 111 14.66 -12.08 -9.37
N ARG A 112 14.08 -11.78 -8.20
CA ARG A 112 14.82 -11.70 -6.94
C ARG A 112 15.25 -13.04 -6.38
N LEU A 113 14.47 -14.08 -6.62
CA LEU A 113 14.77 -15.43 -6.11
C LEU A 113 15.72 -16.20 -7.02
N SER A 114 15.60 -16.03 -8.36
CA SER A 114 16.33 -16.82 -9.35
C SER A 114 17.70 -16.25 -9.73
N ASP A 115 17.92 -14.93 -9.54
CA ASP A 115 19.21 -14.31 -9.86
C ASP A 115 20.03 -14.10 -8.59
N GLU A 116 21.13 -14.83 -8.47
CA GLU A 116 22.00 -14.80 -7.29
C GLU A 116 22.56 -13.40 -7.01
N ARG A 117 22.97 -12.65 -8.06
CA ARG A 117 23.51 -11.31 -7.91
C ARG A 117 22.47 -10.33 -7.35
N ILE A 118 21.22 -10.48 -7.77
CA ILE A 118 20.12 -9.67 -7.30
C ILE A 118 19.75 -10.09 -5.88
N ARG A 119 19.77 -11.40 -5.59
CA ARG A 119 19.43 -11.95 -4.26
C ARG A 119 20.39 -11.48 -3.19
N ILE A 120 21.70 -11.52 -3.46
CA ILE A 120 22.74 -11.05 -2.54
C ILE A 120 22.59 -9.56 -2.22
N ASN A 121 22.20 -8.75 -3.22
CA ASN A 121 21.97 -7.31 -3.06
C ASN A 121 20.56 -6.95 -2.55
N SER A 122 19.70 -7.94 -2.29
CA SER A 122 18.32 -7.71 -1.81
C SER A 122 18.27 -7.82 -0.30
N LYS A 123 17.59 -6.85 0.34
CA LYS A 123 17.28 -6.95 1.76
C LYS A 123 16.20 -8.02 1.98
N THR A 124 16.30 -8.78 3.06
CA THR A 124 15.28 -9.78 3.44
C THR A 124 13.89 -9.15 3.54
N SER A 125 13.79 -7.93 4.10
CA SER A 125 12.54 -7.17 4.19
C SER A 125 11.88 -6.92 2.83
N ASP A 126 12.67 -6.72 1.77
CA ASP A 126 12.14 -6.52 0.42
C ASP A 126 11.57 -7.81 -0.18
N ILE A 127 12.19 -8.96 0.11
CA ILE A 127 11.68 -10.27 -0.34
C ILE A 127 10.40 -10.60 0.40
N VAL A 128 10.39 -10.45 1.72
CA VAL A 128 9.21 -10.68 2.56
C VAL A 128 8.05 -9.79 2.10
N LEU A 129 8.31 -8.51 1.84
CA LEU A 129 7.28 -7.59 1.34
C LEU A 129 6.72 -8.04 -0.02
N LEU A 130 7.57 -8.46 -0.96
CA LEU A 130 7.10 -8.96 -2.26
C LEU A 130 6.25 -10.22 -2.12
N VAL A 131 6.60 -11.13 -1.20
CA VAL A 131 5.80 -12.33 -0.89
C VAL A 131 4.45 -11.92 -0.29
N LEU A 132 4.42 -10.98 0.67
CA LEU A 132 3.17 -10.47 1.24
C LEU A 132 2.27 -9.86 0.18
N LEU A 133 2.82 -9.05 -0.72
CA LEU A 133 2.08 -8.44 -1.82
C LEU A 133 1.59 -9.48 -2.83
N TRP A 134 2.39 -10.52 -3.10
CA TRP A 134 2.02 -11.62 -3.98
C TRP A 134 0.82 -12.39 -3.40
N VAL A 135 0.87 -12.76 -2.11
CA VAL A 135 -0.23 -13.44 -1.42
C VAL A 135 -1.47 -12.53 -1.37
N GLN A 136 -1.30 -11.25 -1.09
CA GLN A 136 -2.41 -10.27 -1.05
C GLN A 136 -3.15 -10.20 -2.39
N LEU A 137 -2.41 -10.14 -3.52
CA LEU A 137 -2.99 -10.09 -4.85
C LEU A 137 -3.65 -11.44 -5.22
N ALA A 138 -3.02 -12.57 -4.85
CA ALA A 138 -3.63 -13.89 -5.03
C ALA A 138 -4.95 -14.02 -4.28
N LEU A 139 -5.00 -13.61 -3.01
CA LEU A 139 -6.23 -13.59 -2.21
C LEU A 139 -7.27 -12.65 -2.81
N GLY A 140 -6.86 -11.45 -3.27
CA GLY A 140 -7.76 -10.51 -3.94
C GLY A 140 -8.41 -11.10 -5.19
N LEU A 141 -7.64 -11.76 -6.05
CA LEU A 141 -8.17 -12.48 -7.22
C LEU A 141 -9.08 -13.64 -6.82
N ALA A 142 -8.77 -14.35 -5.74
CA ALA A 142 -9.59 -15.43 -5.21
C ALA A 142 -10.95 -14.96 -4.64
N THR A 143 -11.11 -13.69 -4.30
CA THR A 143 -12.40 -13.12 -3.87
C THR A 143 -13.40 -12.98 -5.04
N ILE A 144 -12.91 -12.87 -6.29
CA ILE A 144 -13.75 -12.60 -7.46
C ILE A 144 -14.77 -13.71 -7.71
N PRO A 145 -14.41 -15.01 -7.81
CA PRO A 145 -15.38 -16.08 -8.00
C PRO A 145 -16.36 -16.19 -6.82
N LEU A 146 -15.96 -15.84 -5.61
CA LEU A 146 -16.85 -15.83 -4.44
C LEU A 146 -17.85 -14.67 -4.53
N SER A 147 -17.40 -13.48 -4.98
CA SER A 147 -18.28 -12.35 -5.24
C SER A 147 -19.28 -12.66 -6.35
N GLY A 148 -18.89 -13.45 -7.35
CA GLY A 148 -19.75 -13.88 -8.45
C GLY A 148 -20.92 -14.77 -8.04
N GLN A 149 -20.90 -15.34 -6.83
CA GLN A 149 -22.02 -16.12 -6.28
C GLN A 149 -23.15 -15.24 -5.73
N HIS A 150 -22.88 -13.96 -5.49
CA HIS A 150 -23.80 -12.97 -4.91
C HIS A 150 -23.80 -11.69 -5.77
N LEU A 151 -24.39 -11.77 -6.98
CA LEU A 151 -24.41 -10.64 -7.93
C LEU A 151 -25.39 -9.53 -7.56
N ASP A 152 -26.12 -9.68 -6.47
CA ASP A 152 -27.05 -8.69 -5.92
C ASP A 152 -26.36 -7.48 -5.25
N GLY A 153 -25.05 -7.50 -5.13
CA GLY A 153 -24.28 -6.46 -4.46
C GLY A 153 -24.24 -6.54 -2.93
N SER A 154 -24.96 -7.50 -2.33
CA SER A 154 -25.10 -7.58 -0.85
C SER A 154 -23.77 -7.73 -0.13
N MET A 155 -22.88 -8.61 -0.63
CA MET A 155 -21.57 -8.82 -0.04
C MET A 155 -20.68 -7.56 -0.18
N MET A 156 -20.69 -6.92 -1.35
CA MET A 156 -19.93 -5.68 -1.56
C MET A 156 -20.41 -4.58 -0.62
N MET A 157 -21.72 -4.46 -0.37
CA MET A 157 -22.29 -3.50 0.57
C MET A 157 -21.82 -3.74 2.00
N LYS A 158 -21.76 -5.01 2.45
CA LYS A 158 -21.23 -5.38 3.78
C LYS A 158 -19.76 -5.03 3.92
N LEU A 159 -18.93 -5.34 2.91
CA LEU A 159 -17.50 -5.02 2.91
C LEU A 159 -17.24 -3.49 2.89
N ALA A 160 -17.97 -2.76 2.06
CA ALA A 160 -17.89 -1.29 2.02
C ALA A 160 -18.39 -0.67 3.34
N GLY A 161 -19.49 -1.18 3.88
CA GLY A 161 -20.02 -0.77 5.19
C GLY A 161 -18.99 -0.96 6.30
N TRP A 162 -18.29 -2.09 6.34
CA TRP A 162 -17.19 -2.31 7.28
C TRP A 162 -16.11 -1.23 7.17
N ALA A 163 -15.61 -0.96 5.97
CA ALA A 163 -14.58 0.07 5.76
C ALA A 163 -15.06 1.46 6.19
N GLN A 164 -16.31 1.80 5.86
CA GLN A 164 -16.92 3.07 6.27
C GLN A 164 -17.08 3.18 7.79
N HIS A 165 -17.51 2.11 8.48
CA HIS A 165 -17.60 2.08 9.95
C HIS A 165 -16.22 2.30 10.58
N ILE A 166 -15.17 1.64 10.07
CA ILE A 166 -13.79 1.83 10.58
C ILE A 166 -13.34 3.29 10.43
N VAL A 167 -13.44 3.88 9.23
CA VAL A 167 -12.94 5.25 9.00
C VAL A 167 -13.79 6.34 9.64
N THR A 168 -15.07 6.05 9.96
CA THR A 168 -15.97 6.97 10.66
C THR A 168 -16.14 6.64 12.15
N PHE A 169 -15.36 5.72 12.69
CA PHE A 169 -15.36 5.31 14.10
C PHE A 169 -16.74 4.85 14.61
N ARG A 170 -17.51 4.17 13.76
CA ARG A 170 -18.82 3.62 14.14
C ARG A 170 -18.66 2.23 14.74
N ALA A 171 -19.44 1.95 15.77
CA ALA A 171 -19.54 0.60 16.33
C ALA A 171 -20.19 -0.38 15.34
N GLY A 172 -20.01 -1.69 15.56
CA GLY A 172 -20.66 -2.71 14.74
C GLY A 172 -19.94 -3.05 13.43
N ALA A 173 -18.71 -2.58 13.22
CA ALA A 173 -17.95 -2.93 12.02
C ALA A 173 -17.73 -4.45 11.87
N PRO A 174 -17.28 -5.19 12.89
CA PRO A 174 -17.04 -6.62 12.76
C PRO A 174 -18.30 -7.43 12.39
N GLU A 175 -19.46 -7.03 12.87
CA GLU A 175 -20.74 -7.73 12.63
C GLU A 175 -21.10 -7.80 11.14
N LEU A 176 -20.71 -6.79 10.37
CA LEU A 176 -20.89 -6.74 8.93
C LEU A 176 -20.14 -7.86 8.18
N LEU A 177 -19.11 -8.42 8.82
CA LEU A 177 -18.28 -9.49 8.27
C LEU A 177 -18.65 -10.89 8.79
N ALA A 178 -19.71 -11.01 9.58
CA ALA A 178 -20.08 -12.29 10.21
C ALA A 178 -20.25 -13.41 9.17
N GLU A 179 -20.89 -13.12 8.03
CA GLU A 179 -21.16 -14.06 6.95
C GLU A 179 -20.08 -14.06 5.85
N ALA A 180 -19.05 -13.20 5.96
CA ALA A 180 -17.99 -13.15 4.95
C ALA A 180 -17.15 -14.43 4.98
N SER A 181 -16.86 -14.98 3.78
CA SER A 181 -16.02 -16.17 3.66
C SER A 181 -14.61 -15.91 4.20
N ILE A 182 -13.92 -16.97 4.58
CA ILE A 182 -12.55 -16.91 5.11
C ILE A 182 -11.57 -16.23 4.14
N VAL A 183 -11.79 -16.33 2.82
CA VAL A 183 -10.94 -15.70 1.81
C VAL A 183 -11.02 -14.18 1.90
N PHE A 184 -12.23 -13.61 2.05
CA PHE A 184 -12.39 -12.17 2.28
C PHE A 184 -11.72 -11.74 3.58
N LYS A 185 -11.94 -12.49 4.67
CA LYS A 185 -11.35 -12.22 5.97
C LYS A 185 -9.82 -12.23 5.92
N LEU A 186 -9.22 -13.21 5.26
CA LEU A 186 -7.76 -13.29 5.08
C LEU A 186 -7.22 -12.15 4.21
N HIS A 187 -7.91 -11.82 3.10
CA HIS A 187 -7.53 -10.69 2.24
C HIS A 187 -7.55 -9.36 3.01
N MET A 188 -8.59 -9.12 3.79
CA MET A 188 -8.73 -7.91 4.60
C MET A 188 -7.68 -7.85 5.72
N PHE A 189 -7.48 -8.95 6.44
CA PHE A 189 -6.46 -9.03 7.48
C PHE A 189 -5.05 -8.76 6.95
N LEU A 190 -4.68 -9.41 5.84
CA LEU A 190 -3.37 -9.21 5.22
C LEU A 190 -3.24 -7.79 4.66
N GLY A 191 -4.30 -7.23 4.09
CA GLY A 191 -4.35 -5.83 3.65
C GLY A 191 -4.07 -4.85 4.78
N MET A 192 -4.71 -5.04 5.95
CA MET A 192 -4.42 -4.24 7.15
C MET A 192 -2.98 -4.46 7.65
N THR A 193 -2.47 -5.69 7.60
CA THR A 193 -1.08 -6.00 7.97
C THR A 193 -0.08 -5.28 7.06
N ILE A 194 -0.38 -5.11 5.76
CA ILE A 194 0.46 -4.32 4.85
C ILE A 194 0.52 -2.85 5.28
N PHE A 195 -0.60 -2.25 5.74
CA PHE A 195 -0.57 -0.91 6.34
C PHE A 195 0.29 -0.88 7.63
N LEU A 196 0.20 -1.90 8.46
CA LEU A 196 1.00 -2.00 9.69
C LEU A 196 2.51 -1.99 9.40
N VAL A 197 2.95 -2.77 8.41
CA VAL A 197 4.39 -2.89 8.06
C VAL A 197 4.87 -1.77 7.13
N PHE A 198 3.97 -0.96 6.58
CA PHE A 198 4.27 0.09 5.61
C PHE A 198 5.41 1.03 6.05
N PRO A 199 5.39 1.64 7.26
CA PRO A 199 6.42 2.58 7.68
C PRO A 199 7.82 1.95 7.81
N PHE A 200 7.89 0.63 8.00
CA PHE A 200 9.14 -0.12 8.21
C PHE A 200 9.72 -0.70 6.93
N THR A 201 9.03 -0.52 5.81
CA THR A 201 9.38 -1.12 4.52
C THR A 201 9.69 -0.04 3.48
N ARG A 202 10.06 -0.50 2.29
CA ARG A 202 10.23 0.38 1.13
C ARG A 202 8.93 1.01 0.60
N LEU A 203 7.75 0.58 1.08
CA LEU A 203 6.47 1.14 0.67
C LEU A 203 6.37 2.65 0.92
N VAL A 204 7.13 3.18 1.87
CA VAL A 204 7.17 4.63 2.14
C VAL A 204 7.51 5.49 0.91
N HIS A 205 8.14 4.91 -0.14
CA HIS A 205 8.39 5.65 -1.39
C HIS A 205 7.10 6.14 -2.07
N VAL A 206 5.94 5.53 -1.77
CA VAL A 206 4.62 6.00 -2.25
C VAL A 206 4.37 7.45 -1.81
N TRP A 207 4.74 7.80 -0.58
CA TRP A 207 4.62 9.18 -0.08
C TRP A 207 5.52 10.16 -0.82
N SER A 208 6.68 9.71 -1.33
CA SER A 208 7.60 10.58 -2.08
C SER A 208 6.97 11.13 -3.36
N GLY A 209 6.11 10.35 -4.04
CA GLY A 209 5.37 10.81 -5.22
C GLY A 209 4.42 11.97 -4.90
N PHE A 210 3.62 11.84 -3.84
CA PHE A 210 2.72 12.91 -3.38
C PHE A 210 3.49 14.10 -2.80
N GLY A 211 4.55 13.84 -2.04
CA GLY A 211 5.43 14.87 -1.49
C GLY A 211 6.14 15.68 -2.58
N ALA A 212 6.60 15.04 -3.65
CA ALA A 212 7.21 15.74 -4.79
C ALA A 212 6.22 16.68 -5.48
N ALA A 213 4.98 16.25 -5.71
CA ALA A 213 3.94 17.12 -6.28
C ALA A 213 3.65 18.33 -5.38
N ALA A 214 3.49 18.11 -4.07
CA ALA A 214 3.29 19.19 -3.10
C ALA A 214 4.49 20.15 -3.02
N TYR A 215 5.71 19.63 -3.21
CA TYR A 215 6.94 20.40 -3.22
C TYR A 215 7.08 21.30 -4.46
N LEU A 216 6.70 20.80 -5.63
CA LEU A 216 6.72 21.57 -6.89
C LEU A 216 5.72 22.73 -6.91
N VAL A 217 4.66 22.66 -6.13
CA VAL A 217 3.64 23.72 -6.00
C VAL A 217 4.08 24.84 -5.04
N ARG A 218 5.14 24.63 -4.25
CA ARG A 218 5.63 25.66 -3.31
C ARG A 218 6.38 26.76 -4.05
N PRO A 219 6.05 28.06 -3.83
CA PRO A 219 6.67 29.18 -4.53
C PRO A 219 8.13 29.43 -4.12
N TYR A 220 8.60 28.89 -2.98
CA TYR A 220 9.99 29.00 -2.52
C TYR A 220 10.33 27.89 -1.52
N GLN A 221 11.62 27.58 -1.43
CA GLN A 221 12.14 26.56 -0.55
C GLN A 221 12.80 27.21 0.68
N LEU A 222 12.37 26.82 1.88
CA LEU A 222 13.12 27.08 3.10
C LEU A 222 14.12 25.95 3.32
N VAL A 223 15.37 26.16 2.88
CA VAL A 223 16.45 25.25 3.21
C VAL A 223 16.93 25.59 4.62
N ARG A 224 16.55 24.80 5.62
CA ARG A 224 17.22 24.81 6.92
C ARG A 224 18.55 24.08 6.75
N SER A 225 19.63 24.82 6.48
CA SER A 225 20.95 24.28 6.71
C SER A 225 21.13 24.10 8.23
N ARG A 226 21.38 22.86 8.69
CA ARG A 226 22.03 22.70 10.00
C ARG A 226 23.34 23.49 9.88
N ARG A 227 23.54 24.51 10.70
CA ARG A 227 24.85 25.15 10.87
C ARG A 227 25.80 24.02 11.30
N VAL A 228 26.54 23.48 10.36
CA VAL A 228 27.79 22.79 10.65
C VAL A 228 28.63 23.88 11.27
N GLY A 229 29.00 23.72 12.55
CA GLY A 229 29.80 24.70 13.26
C GLY A 229 30.94 25.11 12.35
N LEU A 230 31.07 26.40 12.11
CA LEU A 230 32.20 26.96 11.41
C LEU A 230 33.43 26.48 12.19
N VAL A 231 34.16 25.53 11.65
CA VAL A 231 35.55 25.29 12.07
C VAL A 231 36.23 26.59 11.73
N GLU A 232 36.55 27.37 12.77
CA GLU A 232 37.41 28.52 12.67
C GLU A 232 38.69 28.06 11.96
N ARG A 233 38.85 28.46 10.70
CA ARG A 233 40.13 28.30 10.01
C ARG A 233 41.07 29.25 10.71
N GLU A 234 41.99 28.73 11.54
CA GLU A 234 43.13 29.48 12.01
C GLU A 234 43.79 30.16 10.81
N PRO A 235 44.04 31.45 10.90
CA PRO A 235 44.76 32.17 9.86
C PRO A 235 46.15 31.56 9.74
N LEU A 236 46.47 31.00 8.55
CA LEU A 236 47.81 30.58 8.21
C LEU A 236 48.76 31.75 8.51
N SER A 237 49.52 31.62 9.61
CA SER A 237 50.58 32.58 9.91
C SER A 237 51.55 32.58 8.73
N ARG A 238 51.63 33.72 8.03
CA ARG A 238 52.73 34.01 7.10
C ARG A 238 54.01 34.06 7.94
N SER A 239 54.77 32.99 7.98
CA SER A 239 56.20 33.12 8.30
C SER A 239 56.90 33.49 7.01
N ALA A 240 57.16 34.78 6.89
CA ALA A 240 58.17 35.31 6.00
C ALA A 240 59.56 34.94 6.54
N ARG A 241 60.35 34.25 5.74
CA ARG A 241 61.78 34.49 5.45
C ARG A 241 62.43 33.28 4.90
#